data_966a8193c91b02deac3db9dfad96d822
#
_entry.id   966a8193c91b02deac3db9dfad96d822
#
_cell.length_a   1.000
_cell.length_b   1.000
_cell.length_c   1.000
_cell.angle_alpha   90.00
_cell.angle_beta   90.00
_cell.angle_gamma   90.00
#
_symmetry.space_group_name_H-M   'P 1'
#
loop_
_entity.id
_entity.type
_entity.pdbx_description
1 polymer ?
#
loop_
_entity_poly.entity_id
_entity_poly.type
_entity_poly.pdbx_seq_one_letter_code
_entity_poly.pdbx_strand_id
1 'polypeptide(L)'
;AIATSRLEAAISIIRISGKGCIDFVQSFFTGNLNKKSQTISYGYIVDGEEKVDEVLISIYRGKHTFTGEEMVEINCHGGVFITNKVLSLCLKKGARMAEHGEFSRRAFLNGRIDLSQAEAISDLITANNDQAAKLALKGIQGNITNFIKDLKEDLIKIITQIEVNIDYPEYEDIEELTAEKLLPGSVSLRKKMDDILDRSKNMHLIKDGISTVIVGKPNVGKSSLLNALLEEDKAIVTDIAGTTRDVVEGSIRLNDIVLNMIDTAGIRETEDKIEHMGVKKSLSLIDQADLVLVVLDGSRPIEAEDKELLERTEGLNRIVLINKSDKGCVIDTEGIHISAKENHIDELIQHIKDEFDFSAITNSQAQVLANQRQVQLLEKASQSLNVAIQAMEDGIPTDLIVTDLYDSWENLKEILGEQAKEDLLDELFKRFCIGK
;
A
#
# COMPACT_ATOMS: atom_id res chain seq x y z
N ALA A 1 -17.33 -16.28 -6.39
CA ALA A 1 -17.24 -14.94 -7.03
C ALA A 1 -16.60 -15.02 -8.41
N ILE A 2 -16.79 -13.99 -9.22
CA ILE A 2 -16.00 -13.78 -10.43
C ILE A 2 -14.63 -13.23 -9.99
N ALA A 3 -13.56 -13.89 -10.42
CA ALA A 3 -12.17 -13.55 -10.04
C ALA A 3 -11.43 -12.72 -11.11
N THR A 4 -12.02 -12.54 -12.29
CA THR A 4 -11.50 -11.70 -13.39
C THR A 4 -12.26 -10.38 -13.46
N SER A 5 -11.78 -9.45 -14.30
CA SER A 5 -12.53 -8.24 -14.63
C SER A 5 -13.94 -8.56 -15.13
N ARG A 6 -14.90 -7.66 -14.89
CA ARG A 6 -16.29 -7.79 -15.37
C ARG A 6 -16.51 -7.22 -16.78
N LEU A 7 -15.44 -6.97 -17.50
CA LEU A 7 -15.47 -6.53 -18.89
C LEU A 7 -15.45 -7.74 -19.83
N GLU A 8 -15.83 -7.55 -21.09
CA GLU A 8 -15.71 -8.55 -22.13
C GLU A 8 -14.24 -8.93 -22.34
N ALA A 9 -13.95 -10.23 -22.29
CA ALA A 9 -12.62 -10.81 -22.44
C ALA A 9 -12.71 -12.19 -23.10
N ALA A 10 -11.59 -12.79 -23.44
CA ALA A 10 -11.56 -14.15 -23.98
C ALA A 10 -11.98 -15.19 -22.93
N ILE A 11 -11.61 -14.98 -21.67
CA ILE A 11 -11.85 -15.90 -20.55
C ILE A 11 -12.33 -15.11 -19.33
N SER A 12 -13.26 -15.71 -18.59
CA SER A 12 -13.65 -15.27 -17.24
C SER A 12 -13.52 -16.43 -16.26
N ILE A 13 -13.13 -16.16 -15.04
CA ILE A 13 -12.91 -17.17 -14.00
C ILE A 13 -13.93 -16.96 -12.88
N ILE A 14 -14.71 -18.01 -12.58
CA ILE A 14 -15.55 -18.06 -11.39
C ILE A 14 -14.85 -18.96 -10.37
N ARG A 15 -14.49 -18.37 -9.22
CA ARG A 15 -13.82 -19.07 -8.12
C ARG A 15 -14.82 -19.48 -7.07
N ILE A 16 -14.72 -20.74 -6.62
CA ILE A 16 -15.54 -21.34 -5.57
C ILE A 16 -14.59 -21.99 -4.57
N SER A 17 -14.76 -21.69 -3.27
CA SER A 17 -13.94 -22.24 -2.20
C SER A 17 -14.82 -22.75 -1.06
N GLY A 18 -14.39 -23.82 -0.42
CA GLY A 18 -15.03 -24.41 0.75
C GLY A 18 -15.12 -25.92 0.66
N LYS A 19 -15.37 -26.53 1.80
CA LYS A 19 -15.49 -27.99 1.90
C LYS A 19 -16.58 -28.53 0.98
N GLY A 20 -16.24 -29.50 0.13
CA GLY A 20 -17.16 -30.13 -0.80
C GLY A 20 -17.45 -29.31 -2.06
N CYS A 21 -16.73 -28.22 -2.33
CA CYS A 21 -16.95 -27.39 -3.52
C CYS A 21 -16.69 -28.16 -4.83
N ILE A 22 -15.85 -29.18 -4.81
CA ILE A 22 -15.55 -30.01 -5.98
C ILE A 22 -16.78 -30.89 -6.33
N ASP A 23 -17.36 -31.57 -5.35
CA ASP A 23 -18.56 -32.39 -5.54
C ASP A 23 -19.78 -31.53 -5.91
N PHE A 24 -19.84 -30.32 -5.33
CA PHE A 24 -20.86 -29.34 -5.67
C PHE A 24 -20.78 -28.97 -7.17
N VAL A 25 -19.61 -28.60 -7.70
CA VAL A 25 -19.45 -28.27 -9.12
C VAL A 25 -19.63 -29.50 -10.00
N GLN A 26 -19.21 -30.70 -9.57
CA GLN A 26 -19.42 -31.94 -10.29
C GLN A 26 -20.91 -32.21 -10.59
N SER A 27 -21.84 -31.74 -9.73
CA SER A 27 -23.28 -31.99 -9.91
C SER A 27 -23.91 -31.30 -11.14
N PHE A 28 -23.25 -30.30 -11.72
CA PHE A 28 -23.67 -29.57 -12.93
C PHE A 28 -22.56 -29.43 -13.97
N PHE A 29 -21.58 -30.32 -13.93
CA PHE A 29 -20.47 -30.37 -14.88
C PHE A 29 -20.38 -31.73 -15.54
N THR A 30 -20.27 -31.80 -16.86
CA THR A 30 -20.26 -33.06 -17.61
C THR A 30 -18.92 -33.81 -17.59
N GLY A 31 -17.82 -33.09 -17.33
CA GLY A 31 -16.50 -33.69 -17.22
C GLY A 31 -16.27 -34.36 -15.86
N ASN A 32 -15.10 -34.93 -15.66
CA ASN A 32 -14.72 -35.61 -14.42
C ASN A 32 -13.85 -34.75 -13.54
N LEU A 33 -14.31 -34.40 -12.32
CA LEU A 33 -13.55 -33.65 -11.32
C LEU A 33 -12.91 -34.56 -10.25
N ASN A 34 -13.15 -35.88 -10.29
CA ASN A 34 -12.46 -36.82 -9.42
C ASN A 34 -11.02 -37.07 -9.88
N LYS A 35 -10.21 -36.01 -9.85
CA LYS A 35 -8.81 -35.98 -10.25
C LYS A 35 -7.94 -35.50 -9.10
N LYS A 36 -6.61 -35.62 -9.27
CA LYS A 36 -5.63 -35.07 -8.32
C LYS A 36 -5.74 -33.55 -8.25
N SER A 37 -5.22 -32.98 -7.16
CA SER A 37 -5.07 -31.52 -7.02
C SER A 37 -4.17 -30.95 -8.13
N GLN A 38 -4.38 -29.68 -8.47
CA GLN A 38 -3.63 -28.96 -9.49
C GLN A 38 -3.75 -29.59 -10.90
N THR A 39 -4.96 -30.06 -11.22
CA THR A 39 -5.30 -30.60 -12.54
C THR A 39 -6.45 -29.86 -13.17
N ILE A 40 -6.59 -29.99 -14.50
CA ILE A 40 -7.65 -29.36 -15.27
C ILE A 40 -8.57 -30.44 -15.83
N SER A 41 -9.86 -30.15 -15.87
CA SER A 41 -10.87 -30.98 -16.52
C SER A 41 -11.65 -30.18 -17.54
N TYR A 42 -11.86 -30.75 -18.71
CA TYR A 42 -12.67 -30.19 -19.80
C TYR A 42 -14.08 -30.76 -19.78
N GLY A 43 -15.07 -29.94 -20.09
CA GLY A 43 -16.46 -30.33 -20.19
C GLY A 43 -17.42 -29.15 -20.32
N TYR A 44 -18.69 -29.38 -20.09
CA TYR A 44 -19.77 -28.39 -20.16
C TYR A 44 -20.37 -28.13 -18.79
N ILE A 45 -20.65 -26.88 -18.50
CA ILE A 45 -21.58 -26.50 -17.43
C ILE A 45 -22.99 -26.70 -17.96
N VAL A 46 -23.85 -27.38 -17.16
CA VAL A 46 -25.20 -27.72 -17.58
C VAL A 46 -26.25 -27.29 -16.52
N ASP A 47 -27.42 -26.81 -16.98
CA ASP A 47 -28.61 -26.59 -16.15
C ASP A 47 -29.71 -27.56 -16.61
N GLY A 48 -29.84 -28.71 -15.97
CA GLY A 48 -30.62 -29.83 -16.44
C GLY A 48 -30.02 -30.41 -17.73
N GLU A 49 -30.77 -30.39 -18.84
CA GLU A 49 -30.34 -30.88 -20.16
C GLU A 49 -29.64 -29.77 -21.00
N GLU A 50 -29.79 -28.51 -20.59
CA GLU A 50 -29.23 -27.37 -21.33
C GLU A 50 -27.73 -27.21 -21.07
N LYS A 51 -26.91 -27.16 -22.12
CA LYS A 51 -25.50 -26.78 -22.05
C LYS A 51 -25.43 -25.25 -21.92
N VAL A 52 -24.83 -24.78 -20.81
CA VAL A 52 -24.70 -23.33 -20.55
C VAL A 52 -23.41 -22.79 -21.17
N ASP A 53 -22.29 -23.48 -20.95
CA ASP A 53 -20.99 -23.08 -21.50
C ASP A 53 -20.03 -24.27 -21.57
N GLU A 54 -19.07 -24.19 -22.47
CA GLU A 54 -17.94 -25.11 -22.62
C GLU A 54 -16.75 -24.53 -21.82
N VAL A 55 -16.27 -25.30 -20.82
CA VAL A 55 -15.35 -24.76 -19.83
C VAL A 55 -14.16 -25.68 -19.54
N LEU A 56 -13.09 -25.05 -19.02
CA LEU A 56 -12.02 -25.72 -18.31
C LEU A 56 -12.17 -25.50 -16.82
N ILE A 57 -12.10 -26.56 -16.02
CA ILE A 57 -12.20 -26.47 -14.57
C ILE A 57 -10.86 -26.85 -13.95
N SER A 58 -10.26 -25.90 -13.20
CA SER A 58 -9.08 -26.14 -12.38
C SER A 58 -9.49 -26.64 -10.99
N ILE A 59 -8.84 -27.70 -10.51
CA ILE A 59 -9.19 -28.42 -9.28
C ILE A 59 -8.05 -28.26 -8.29
N TYR A 60 -8.38 -27.80 -7.08
CA TYR A 60 -7.41 -27.62 -6.00
C TYR A 60 -7.94 -28.33 -4.74
N ARG A 61 -7.20 -29.34 -4.24
CA ARG A 61 -7.56 -30.16 -3.08
C ARG A 61 -6.60 -29.92 -1.93
N GLY A 62 -7.13 -30.02 -0.71
CA GLY A 62 -6.34 -29.96 0.52
C GLY A 62 -5.88 -28.55 0.87
N LYS A 63 -4.82 -28.47 1.69
CA LYS A 63 -4.35 -27.19 2.25
C LYS A 63 -3.45 -26.37 1.32
N HIS A 64 -2.91 -26.97 0.25
CA HIS A 64 -2.03 -26.28 -0.71
C HIS A 64 -2.83 -25.58 -1.81
N THR A 65 -3.77 -24.75 -1.40
CA THR A 65 -4.62 -23.92 -2.26
C THR A 65 -4.46 -22.46 -1.87
N PHE A 66 -5.10 -21.54 -2.58
CA PHE A 66 -5.04 -20.13 -2.21
C PHE A 66 -5.68 -19.86 -0.85
N THR A 67 -6.86 -20.42 -0.60
CA THR A 67 -7.62 -20.22 0.65
C THR A 67 -7.22 -21.17 1.79
N GLY A 68 -6.37 -22.18 1.54
CA GLY A 68 -6.11 -23.26 2.49
C GLY A 68 -7.23 -24.30 2.57
N GLU A 69 -8.27 -24.20 1.72
CA GLU A 69 -9.41 -25.11 1.63
C GLU A 69 -9.49 -25.72 0.23
N GLU A 70 -10.43 -26.65 0.00
CA GLU A 70 -10.75 -27.08 -1.36
C GLU A 70 -11.25 -25.90 -2.19
N MET A 71 -10.81 -25.84 -3.45
CA MET A 71 -11.15 -24.75 -4.34
C MET A 71 -11.30 -25.25 -5.78
N VAL A 72 -12.22 -24.63 -6.52
CA VAL A 72 -12.45 -24.85 -7.93
C VAL A 72 -12.46 -23.51 -8.66
N GLU A 73 -11.85 -23.48 -9.83
CA GLU A 73 -11.94 -22.35 -10.74
C GLU A 73 -12.57 -22.82 -12.06
N ILE A 74 -13.73 -22.24 -12.37
CA ILE A 74 -14.45 -22.47 -13.62
C ILE A 74 -13.99 -21.41 -14.61
N ASN A 75 -13.20 -21.81 -15.61
CA ASN A 75 -12.74 -20.96 -16.69
C ASN A 75 -13.78 -21.02 -17.82
N CYS A 76 -14.66 -20.04 -17.86
CA CYS A 76 -15.73 -19.91 -18.86
C CYS A 76 -15.36 -18.88 -19.94
N HIS A 77 -16.13 -18.82 -21.03
CA HIS A 77 -16.01 -17.76 -22.01
C HIS A 77 -16.28 -16.40 -21.36
N GLY A 78 -15.43 -15.39 -21.67
CA GLY A 78 -15.37 -14.12 -20.99
C GLY A 78 -16.45 -13.10 -21.38
N GLY A 79 -17.55 -13.54 -22.01
CA GLY A 79 -18.71 -12.69 -22.25
C GLY A 79 -19.44 -12.37 -20.95
N VAL A 80 -19.80 -11.09 -20.71
CA VAL A 80 -20.48 -10.65 -19.49
C VAL A 80 -21.76 -11.44 -19.23
N PHE A 81 -22.55 -11.70 -20.27
CA PHE A 81 -23.79 -12.48 -20.15
C PHE A 81 -23.55 -13.92 -19.72
N ILE A 82 -22.62 -14.63 -20.40
CA ILE A 82 -22.35 -16.04 -20.12
C ILE A 82 -21.72 -16.23 -18.74
N THR A 83 -20.79 -15.36 -18.36
CA THR A 83 -20.17 -15.38 -17.03
C THR A 83 -21.22 -15.22 -15.92
N ASN A 84 -22.14 -14.26 -16.07
CA ASN A 84 -23.25 -14.07 -15.12
C ASN A 84 -24.22 -15.23 -15.11
N LYS A 85 -24.48 -15.90 -16.27
CA LYS A 85 -25.34 -17.07 -16.36
C LYS A 85 -24.73 -18.25 -15.57
N VAL A 86 -23.42 -18.50 -15.70
CA VAL A 86 -22.72 -19.55 -14.94
C VAL A 86 -22.69 -19.22 -13.44
N LEU A 87 -22.40 -17.96 -13.07
CA LEU A 87 -22.44 -17.52 -11.67
C LEU A 87 -23.82 -17.71 -11.05
N SER A 88 -24.89 -17.27 -11.77
CA SER A 88 -26.27 -17.41 -11.32
C SER A 88 -26.67 -18.87 -11.13
N LEU A 89 -26.17 -19.77 -11.99
CA LEU A 89 -26.37 -21.20 -11.83
C LEU A 89 -25.70 -21.72 -10.54
N CYS A 90 -24.46 -21.31 -10.27
CA CYS A 90 -23.78 -21.67 -9.02
C CYS A 90 -24.60 -21.22 -7.79
N LEU A 91 -25.10 -19.97 -7.81
CA LEU A 91 -25.93 -19.45 -6.71
C LEU A 91 -27.26 -20.19 -6.57
N LYS A 92 -27.95 -20.48 -7.69
CA LYS A 92 -29.20 -21.26 -7.73
C LYS A 92 -29.00 -22.67 -7.18
N LYS A 93 -27.83 -23.27 -7.39
CA LYS A 93 -27.47 -24.61 -6.88
C LYS A 93 -27.08 -24.63 -5.40
N GLY A 94 -26.91 -23.45 -4.75
CA GLY A 94 -26.68 -23.34 -3.31
C GLY A 94 -25.35 -22.74 -2.91
N ALA A 95 -24.54 -22.24 -3.85
CA ALA A 95 -23.38 -21.41 -3.49
C ALA A 95 -23.86 -20.04 -2.94
N ARG A 96 -23.02 -19.43 -2.11
CA ARG A 96 -23.19 -18.06 -1.63
C ARG A 96 -22.25 -17.13 -2.37
N MET A 97 -22.69 -15.90 -2.61
CA MET A 97 -21.80 -14.87 -3.13
C MET A 97 -20.73 -14.57 -2.11
N ALA A 98 -19.47 -14.48 -2.55
CA ALA A 98 -18.37 -14.10 -1.70
C ALA A 98 -18.37 -12.60 -1.45
N GLU A 99 -17.94 -12.20 -0.26
CA GLU A 99 -17.72 -10.82 0.13
C GLU A 99 -16.41 -10.29 -0.45
N HIS A 100 -16.17 -8.98 -0.30
CA HIS A 100 -14.90 -8.36 -0.65
C HIS A 100 -13.77 -8.99 0.18
N GLY A 101 -12.66 -9.35 -0.48
CA GLY A 101 -11.50 -9.95 0.18
C GLY A 101 -11.72 -11.31 0.86
N GLU A 102 -12.87 -11.96 0.68
CA GLU A 102 -13.22 -13.17 1.42
C GLU A 102 -12.22 -14.31 1.20
N PHE A 103 -11.69 -14.48 0.00
CA PHE A 103 -10.73 -15.56 -0.26
C PHE A 103 -9.40 -15.30 0.44
N SER A 104 -8.91 -14.06 0.49
CA SER A 104 -7.71 -13.66 1.24
C SER A 104 -7.95 -13.76 2.75
N ARG A 105 -9.14 -13.37 3.24
CA ARG A 105 -9.53 -13.54 4.64
C ARG A 105 -9.51 -15.01 5.05
N ARG A 106 -10.04 -15.92 4.22
CA ARG A 106 -9.98 -17.36 4.47
C ARG A 106 -8.54 -17.88 4.47
N ALA A 107 -7.71 -17.41 3.52
CA ALA A 107 -6.29 -17.76 3.49
C ALA A 107 -5.58 -17.34 4.79
N PHE A 108 -5.88 -16.17 5.32
CA PHE A 108 -5.38 -15.68 6.60
C PHE A 108 -5.90 -16.53 7.78
N LEU A 109 -7.20 -16.74 7.89
CA LEU A 109 -7.81 -17.54 8.99
C LEU A 109 -7.34 -18.99 8.99
N ASN A 110 -7.02 -19.55 7.82
CA ASN A 110 -6.48 -20.90 7.68
C ASN A 110 -4.94 -20.95 7.85
N GLY A 111 -4.29 -19.84 8.22
CA GLY A 111 -2.85 -19.75 8.45
C GLY A 111 -1.99 -19.97 7.19
N ARG A 112 -2.58 -19.77 6.00
CA ARG A 112 -1.87 -19.86 4.71
C ARG A 112 -0.98 -18.63 4.46
N ILE A 113 -1.46 -17.48 4.88
CA ILE A 113 -0.79 -16.18 4.84
C ILE A 113 -1.04 -15.45 6.15
N ASP A 114 -0.15 -14.53 6.54
CA ASP A 114 -0.41 -13.56 7.60
C ASP A 114 -1.02 -12.27 7.06
N LEU A 115 -1.31 -11.31 7.95
CA LEU A 115 -1.97 -10.08 7.56
C LEU A 115 -1.06 -9.20 6.68
N SER A 116 0.26 -9.19 6.92
CA SER A 116 1.22 -8.43 6.09
C SER A 116 1.29 -8.99 4.67
N GLN A 117 1.23 -10.30 4.51
CA GLN A 117 1.17 -10.96 3.21
C GLN A 117 -0.17 -10.71 2.49
N ALA A 118 -1.29 -10.70 3.23
CA ALA A 118 -2.59 -10.36 2.67
C ALA A 118 -2.60 -8.91 2.12
N GLU A 119 -2.11 -7.95 2.90
CA GLU A 119 -1.93 -6.56 2.46
C GLU A 119 -1.04 -6.48 1.21
N ALA A 120 0.08 -7.19 1.19
CA ALA A 120 1.00 -7.22 0.04
C ALA A 120 0.35 -7.80 -1.24
N ILE A 121 -0.56 -8.78 -1.12
CA ILE A 121 -1.34 -9.29 -2.26
C ILE A 121 -2.26 -8.18 -2.82
N SER A 122 -2.89 -7.40 -1.96
CA SER A 122 -3.70 -6.25 -2.39
C SER A 122 -2.84 -5.20 -3.08
N ASP A 123 -1.70 -4.88 -2.49
CA ASP A 123 -0.75 -3.90 -3.01
C ASP A 123 -0.21 -4.30 -4.40
N LEU A 124 0.05 -5.60 -4.63
CA LEU A 124 0.48 -6.07 -5.94
C LEU A 124 -0.59 -5.88 -7.02
N ILE A 125 -1.88 -6.04 -6.66
CA ILE A 125 -2.99 -5.87 -7.61
C ILE A 125 -3.18 -4.42 -7.99
N THR A 126 -2.97 -3.50 -7.04
CA THR A 126 -3.14 -2.06 -7.23
C THR A 126 -1.85 -1.34 -7.64
N ALA A 127 -0.73 -2.07 -7.72
CA ALA A 127 0.55 -1.50 -8.11
C ALA A 127 0.46 -0.82 -9.48
N ASN A 128 0.88 0.44 -9.54
CA ASN A 128 0.85 1.29 -10.73
C ASN A 128 2.24 1.58 -11.31
N ASN A 129 3.30 1.07 -10.65
CA ASN A 129 4.69 1.18 -11.10
C ASN A 129 5.51 -0.05 -10.71
N ASP A 130 6.69 -0.22 -11.31
CA ASP A 130 7.55 -1.39 -11.10
C ASP A 130 8.10 -1.48 -9.68
N GLN A 131 8.38 -0.35 -9.03
CA GLN A 131 8.90 -0.32 -7.66
C GLN A 131 7.83 -0.79 -6.66
N ALA A 132 6.58 -0.32 -6.81
CA ALA A 132 5.45 -0.78 -6.00
C ALA A 132 5.22 -2.29 -6.16
N ALA A 133 5.24 -2.79 -7.39
CA ALA A 133 5.09 -4.22 -7.67
C ALA A 133 6.21 -5.07 -7.04
N LYS A 134 7.47 -4.61 -7.12
CA LYS A 134 8.61 -5.28 -6.47
C LYS A 134 8.48 -5.32 -4.95
N LEU A 135 8.09 -4.20 -4.31
CA LEU A 135 7.87 -4.14 -2.86
C LEU A 135 6.75 -5.10 -2.42
N ALA A 136 5.62 -5.06 -3.12
CA ALA A 136 4.50 -5.95 -2.84
C ALA A 136 4.90 -7.43 -2.99
N LEU A 137 5.66 -7.78 -4.02
CA LEU A 137 6.14 -9.14 -4.23
C LEU A 137 7.06 -9.61 -3.08
N LYS A 138 7.97 -8.75 -2.59
CA LYS A 138 8.78 -9.03 -1.39
C LYS A 138 7.93 -9.26 -0.15
N GLY A 139 6.86 -8.47 0.03
CA GLY A 139 5.89 -8.66 1.10
C GLY A 139 5.21 -10.04 1.03
N ILE A 140 4.73 -10.44 -0.15
CA ILE A 140 4.12 -11.76 -0.39
C ILE A 140 5.12 -12.90 -0.07
N GLN A 141 6.41 -12.73 -0.37
CA GLN A 141 7.46 -13.70 -0.07
C GLN A 141 7.76 -13.82 1.43
N GLY A 142 7.16 -12.98 2.27
CA GLY A 142 7.28 -13.05 3.73
C GLY A 142 8.51 -12.35 4.32
N ASN A 143 9.16 -11.45 3.60
CA ASN A 143 10.33 -10.73 4.12
C ASN A 143 10.00 -9.95 5.40
N ILE A 144 8.84 -9.28 5.42
CA ILE A 144 8.33 -8.55 6.60
C ILE A 144 7.96 -9.54 7.71
N THR A 145 7.27 -10.62 7.36
CA THR A 145 6.89 -11.69 8.28
C THR A 145 8.08 -12.22 9.07
N ASN A 146 9.14 -12.58 8.36
CA ASN A 146 10.35 -13.15 8.98
C ASN A 146 11.02 -12.13 9.90
N PHE A 147 11.14 -10.89 9.43
CA PHE A 147 11.73 -9.82 10.24
C PHE A 147 10.95 -9.55 11.54
N ILE A 148 9.63 -9.45 11.47
CA ILE A 148 8.79 -9.24 12.66
C ILE A 148 8.86 -10.45 13.60
N LYS A 149 8.95 -11.67 13.06
CA LYS A 149 9.17 -12.87 13.87
C LYS A 149 10.50 -12.82 14.62
N ASP A 150 11.58 -12.43 13.95
CA ASP A 150 12.90 -12.28 14.58
C ASP A 150 12.88 -11.26 15.73
N LEU A 151 12.24 -10.09 15.52
CA LEU A 151 12.06 -9.08 16.58
C LEU A 151 11.24 -9.63 17.75
N LYS A 152 10.16 -10.36 17.48
CA LYS A 152 9.32 -10.99 18.50
C LYS A 152 10.09 -12.03 19.31
N GLU A 153 10.90 -12.85 18.63
CA GLU A 153 11.74 -13.86 19.28
C GLU A 153 12.81 -13.22 20.17
N ASP A 154 13.44 -12.14 19.71
CA ASP A 154 14.43 -11.42 20.52
C ASP A 154 13.76 -10.77 21.74
N LEU A 155 12.57 -10.17 21.57
CA LEU A 155 11.85 -9.53 22.66
C LEU A 155 11.30 -10.53 23.68
N ILE A 156 10.75 -11.68 23.23
CA ILE A 156 10.22 -12.69 24.15
C ILE A 156 11.34 -13.36 24.97
N LYS A 157 12.57 -13.46 24.44
CA LYS A 157 13.73 -13.91 25.23
C LYS A 157 13.99 -12.97 26.41
N ILE A 158 13.94 -11.65 26.20
CA ILE A 158 14.11 -10.66 27.25
C ILE A 158 12.99 -10.78 28.30
N ILE A 159 11.73 -10.86 27.84
CA ILE A 159 10.56 -11.03 28.72
C ILE A 159 10.70 -12.30 29.56
N THR A 160 11.00 -13.45 28.92
CA THR A 160 11.14 -14.74 29.61
C THR A 160 12.24 -14.70 30.68
N GLN A 161 13.37 -14.02 30.41
CA GLN A 161 14.42 -13.85 31.41
C GLN A 161 13.93 -13.12 32.67
N ILE A 162 13.11 -12.07 32.48
CA ILE A 162 12.51 -11.32 33.59
C ILE A 162 11.52 -12.21 34.36
N GLU A 163 10.61 -12.90 33.66
CA GLU A 163 9.59 -13.76 34.29
C GLU A 163 10.21 -14.88 35.10
N VAL A 164 11.25 -15.54 34.58
CA VAL A 164 11.97 -16.58 35.34
C VAL A 164 12.55 -16.02 36.62
N ASN A 165 13.07 -14.80 36.64
CA ASN A 165 13.61 -14.17 37.87
C ASN A 165 12.51 -13.73 38.84
N ILE A 166 11.32 -13.38 38.33
CA ILE A 166 10.16 -13.04 39.18
C ILE A 166 9.59 -14.31 39.83
N ASP A 167 9.41 -15.39 39.04
CA ASP A 167 8.74 -16.61 39.48
C ASP A 167 9.63 -17.50 40.38
N TYR A 168 10.96 -17.42 40.21
CA TYR A 168 11.92 -18.29 40.89
C TYR A 168 13.05 -17.52 41.56
N PRO A 169 12.77 -16.59 42.47
CA PRO A 169 13.81 -15.75 43.13
C PRO A 169 14.69 -16.52 44.08
N GLU A 170 14.31 -17.74 44.49
CA GLU A 170 15.03 -18.55 45.50
C GLU A 170 16.02 -19.56 44.89
N TYR A 171 16.12 -19.67 43.57
CA TYR A 171 17.06 -20.61 42.93
C TYR A 171 18.45 -19.98 42.82
N GLU A 172 19.38 -20.45 43.63
CA GLU A 172 20.79 -20.00 43.61
C GLU A 172 21.50 -20.22 42.25
N ASP A 173 20.98 -21.12 41.41
CA ASP A 173 21.50 -21.39 40.07
C ASP A 173 20.97 -20.41 39.00
N ILE A 174 19.98 -19.57 39.31
CA ILE A 174 19.49 -18.52 38.40
C ILE A 174 20.31 -17.26 38.65
N GLU A 175 21.08 -16.87 37.65
CA GLU A 175 21.89 -15.66 37.70
C GLU A 175 20.97 -14.45 37.95
N GLU A 176 21.22 -13.68 39.03
CA GLU A 176 20.42 -12.50 39.35
C GLU A 176 20.36 -11.54 38.15
N LEU A 177 19.15 -11.36 37.62
CA LEU A 177 18.92 -10.56 36.44
C LEU A 177 18.84 -9.09 36.86
N THR A 178 19.87 -8.34 36.52
CA THR A 178 19.87 -6.89 36.71
C THR A 178 19.43 -6.17 35.42
N ALA A 179 18.87 -4.99 35.58
CA ALA A 179 18.54 -4.13 34.44
C ALA A 179 19.74 -3.90 33.51
N GLU A 180 20.97 -3.86 34.09
CA GLU A 180 22.21 -3.70 33.34
C GLU A 180 22.50 -4.85 32.36
N LYS A 181 22.06 -6.09 32.66
CA LYS A 181 22.22 -7.24 31.76
C LYS A 181 21.21 -7.24 30.61
N LEU A 182 20.01 -6.72 30.83
CA LEU A 182 18.95 -6.63 29.81
C LEU A 182 19.16 -5.44 28.87
N LEU A 183 19.73 -4.36 29.34
CA LEU A 183 19.87 -3.09 28.64
C LEU A 183 20.54 -3.22 27.26
N PRO A 184 21.71 -3.92 27.10
CA PRO A 184 22.36 -4.02 25.79
C PRO A 184 21.50 -4.72 24.73
N GLY A 185 20.78 -5.77 25.13
CA GLY A 185 19.86 -6.51 24.26
C GLY A 185 18.69 -5.63 23.81
N SER A 186 18.07 -4.93 24.75
CA SER A 186 16.94 -4.03 24.52
C SER A 186 17.33 -2.85 23.62
N VAL A 187 18.48 -2.22 23.84
CA VAL A 187 19.01 -1.13 23.01
C VAL A 187 19.32 -1.62 21.60
N SER A 188 19.92 -2.81 21.45
CA SER A 188 20.18 -3.41 20.13
C SER A 188 18.91 -3.70 19.36
N LEU A 189 17.88 -4.22 20.06
CA LEU A 189 16.57 -4.51 19.46
C LEU A 189 15.88 -3.24 19.01
N ARG A 190 15.85 -2.21 19.85
CA ARG A 190 15.29 -0.90 19.49
C ARG A 190 16.00 -0.32 18.27
N LYS A 191 17.32 -0.37 18.22
CA LYS A 191 18.08 0.11 17.07
C LYS A 191 17.68 -0.60 15.77
N LYS A 192 17.44 -1.92 15.79
CA LYS A 192 16.92 -2.65 14.62
C LYS A 192 15.56 -2.12 14.15
N MET A 193 14.66 -1.79 15.10
CA MET A 193 13.36 -1.20 14.77
C MET A 193 13.51 0.19 14.15
N ASP A 194 14.31 1.06 14.79
CA ASP A 194 14.53 2.44 14.34
C ASP A 194 15.20 2.50 12.95
N ASP A 195 16.19 1.62 12.68
CA ASP A 195 16.85 1.51 11.38
C ASP A 195 15.87 1.17 10.24
N ILE A 196 14.83 0.38 10.52
CA ILE A 196 13.78 0.07 9.54
C ILE A 196 12.78 1.21 9.42
N LEU A 197 12.36 1.80 10.52
CA LEU A 197 11.48 2.97 10.50
C LEU A 197 12.09 4.10 9.67
N ASP A 198 13.38 4.38 9.84
CA ASP A 198 14.08 5.40 9.07
C ASP A 198 14.09 5.10 7.56
N ARG A 199 14.34 3.85 7.16
CA ARG A 199 14.28 3.44 5.76
C ARG A 199 12.87 3.44 5.19
N SER A 200 11.86 3.32 6.05
CA SER A 200 10.45 3.20 5.66
C SER A 200 9.72 4.53 5.55
N LYS A 201 10.31 5.65 6.00
CA LYS A 201 9.67 6.96 6.10
C LYS A 201 8.89 7.38 4.85
N ASN A 202 9.47 7.19 3.67
CA ASN A 202 8.89 7.63 2.40
C ASN A 202 8.44 6.48 1.49
N MET A 203 8.45 5.23 2.00
CA MET A 203 8.13 4.07 1.16
C MET A 203 6.65 4.01 0.75
N HIS A 204 5.75 4.65 1.52
CA HIS A 204 4.35 4.79 1.13
C HIS A 204 4.19 5.59 -0.17
N LEU A 205 5.07 6.54 -0.47
CA LEU A 205 5.04 7.33 -1.71
C LEU A 205 5.22 6.48 -2.98
N ILE A 206 5.93 5.37 -2.87
CA ILE A 206 6.10 4.42 -3.98
C ILE A 206 4.76 3.77 -4.33
N LYS A 207 3.95 3.45 -3.32
CA LYS A 207 2.67 2.76 -3.46
C LYS A 207 1.54 3.74 -3.76
N ASP A 208 1.41 4.77 -2.92
CA ASP A 208 0.27 5.67 -2.93
C ASP A 208 0.45 6.80 -3.95
N GLY A 209 1.69 7.01 -4.43
CA GLY A 209 2.09 8.15 -5.26
C GLY A 209 2.37 9.40 -4.42
N ILE A 210 2.91 10.42 -5.05
CA ILE A 210 3.36 11.66 -4.44
C ILE A 210 2.24 12.70 -4.59
N SER A 211 1.59 13.05 -3.49
CA SER A 211 0.56 14.10 -3.46
C SER A 211 1.20 15.44 -3.80
N THR A 212 0.91 15.96 -4.99
CA THR A 212 1.60 17.11 -5.56
C THR A 212 0.64 18.28 -5.77
N VAL A 213 1.00 19.45 -5.28
CA VAL A 213 0.25 20.70 -5.50
C VAL A 213 1.07 21.68 -6.33
N ILE A 214 0.42 22.35 -7.29
CA ILE A 214 1.04 23.45 -8.07
C ILE A 214 0.49 24.77 -7.56
N VAL A 215 1.38 25.61 -7.02
CA VAL A 215 1.01 26.91 -6.46
C VAL A 215 1.75 28.04 -7.17
N GLY A 216 1.16 29.22 -7.18
CA GLY A 216 1.71 30.41 -7.84
C GLY A 216 0.61 31.42 -8.14
N LYS A 217 0.97 32.64 -8.48
CA LYS A 217 0.05 33.71 -8.85
C LYS A 217 -0.76 33.37 -10.10
N PRO A 218 -1.85 34.11 -10.37
CA PRO A 218 -2.53 34.05 -11.67
C PRO A 218 -1.57 34.30 -12.83
N ASN A 219 -1.78 33.61 -13.95
CA ASN A 219 -1.04 33.82 -15.21
C ASN A 219 0.48 33.54 -15.17
N VAL A 220 1.02 32.89 -14.10
CA VAL A 220 2.42 32.43 -14.07
C VAL A 220 2.68 31.19 -14.92
N GLY A 221 1.61 30.49 -15.37
CA GLY A 221 1.70 29.34 -16.26
C GLY A 221 1.45 27.98 -15.57
N LYS A 222 0.71 27.93 -14.46
CA LYS A 222 0.35 26.70 -13.77
C LYS A 222 -0.36 25.68 -14.67
N SER A 223 -1.37 26.14 -15.43
CA SER A 223 -2.12 25.28 -16.37
C SER A 223 -1.24 24.79 -17.53
N SER A 224 -0.31 25.61 -17.99
CA SER A 224 0.64 25.23 -19.04
C SER A 224 1.61 24.18 -18.51
N LEU A 225 2.07 24.31 -17.26
CA LEU A 225 2.94 23.32 -16.61
C LEU A 225 2.21 21.99 -16.42
N LEU A 226 0.96 22.02 -15.95
CA LEU A 226 0.15 20.81 -15.81
C LEU A 226 -0.02 20.10 -17.16
N ASN A 227 -0.32 20.86 -18.23
CA ASN A 227 -0.45 20.28 -19.56
C ASN A 227 0.87 19.71 -20.08
N ALA A 228 1.99 20.41 -19.88
CA ALA A 228 3.33 19.91 -20.25
C ALA A 228 3.65 18.59 -19.53
N LEU A 229 3.38 18.50 -18.22
CA LEU A 229 3.55 17.27 -17.46
C LEU A 229 2.63 16.13 -17.94
N LEU A 230 1.40 16.44 -18.36
CA LEU A 230 0.47 15.47 -18.93
C LEU A 230 0.86 14.99 -20.33
N GLU A 231 1.54 15.82 -21.13
CA GLU A 231 2.04 15.44 -22.46
C GLU A 231 3.23 14.48 -22.40
N GLU A 232 4.04 14.57 -21.35
CA GLU A 232 5.14 13.63 -21.08
C GLU A 232 4.62 12.23 -20.65
N ASP A 233 3.42 12.18 -20.09
CA ASP A 233 2.76 10.93 -19.70
C ASP A 233 2.15 10.24 -20.92
N LYS A 234 2.87 9.28 -21.50
CA LYS A 234 2.33 8.37 -22.54
C LYS A 234 1.38 7.29 -22.00
N ALA A 235 1.04 7.30 -20.74
CA ALA A 235 0.27 6.25 -20.09
C ALA A 235 -0.99 6.77 -19.38
N ILE A 236 -2.12 6.45 -19.97
CA ILE A 236 -3.43 6.16 -19.33
C ILE A 236 -3.77 6.99 -18.09
N VAL A 237 -4.49 8.08 -18.29
CA VAL A 237 -5.39 8.66 -17.26
C VAL A 237 -6.40 7.56 -16.91
N THR A 238 -6.18 6.83 -15.84
CA THR A 238 -7.21 5.98 -15.25
C THR A 238 -7.98 6.82 -14.26
N ASP A 239 -9.26 7.05 -14.54
CA ASP A 239 -10.22 7.38 -13.49
C ASP A 239 -10.23 6.22 -12.49
N ILE A 240 -9.42 6.32 -11.45
CA ILE A 240 -9.43 5.33 -10.37
C ILE A 240 -10.67 5.63 -9.52
N ALA A 241 -11.79 5.05 -9.92
CA ALA A 241 -12.98 4.99 -9.09
C ALA A 241 -12.68 4.08 -7.87
N GLY A 242 -12.46 4.68 -6.70
CA GLY A 242 -12.32 3.88 -5.47
C GLY A 242 -11.53 4.48 -4.31
N THR A 243 -10.87 5.61 -4.45
CA THR A 243 -10.17 6.25 -3.32
C THR A 243 -11.06 7.34 -2.71
N THR A 244 -11.81 6.98 -1.66
CA THR A 244 -12.89 7.79 -1.06
C THR A 244 -12.40 8.80 -0.02
N ARG A 245 -11.18 9.33 -0.08
CA ARG A 245 -10.75 10.33 0.92
C ARG A 245 -10.01 11.56 0.40
N ASP A 246 -9.41 11.55 -0.79
CA ASP A 246 -8.68 12.72 -1.29
C ASP A 246 -9.16 13.09 -2.68
N VAL A 247 -9.25 14.40 -2.95
CA VAL A 247 -9.64 14.97 -4.26
C VAL A 247 -8.45 14.82 -5.20
N VAL A 248 -8.15 13.59 -5.62
CA VAL A 248 -7.18 13.31 -6.69
C VAL A 248 -7.88 13.53 -8.01
N GLU A 249 -7.60 14.65 -8.67
CA GLU A 249 -8.22 15.04 -9.94
C GLU A 249 -7.45 14.53 -11.17
N GLY A 250 -6.26 13.94 -10.96
CA GLY A 250 -5.46 13.32 -12.01
C GLY A 250 -4.13 12.81 -11.49
N SER A 251 -3.65 11.68 -12.03
CA SER A 251 -2.33 11.14 -11.73
C SER A 251 -1.44 11.25 -12.96
N ILE A 252 -0.21 11.71 -12.79
CA ILE A 252 0.81 11.84 -13.83
C ILE A 252 1.92 10.83 -13.55
N ARG A 253 2.27 10.01 -14.52
CA ARG A 253 3.30 9.00 -14.37
C ARG A 253 4.61 9.45 -15.03
N LEU A 254 5.63 9.66 -14.22
CA LEU A 254 7.00 9.98 -14.64
C LEU A 254 7.89 8.72 -14.47
N ASN A 255 7.88 7.80 -15.42
CA ASN A 255 8.51 6.46 -15.32
C ASN A 255 7.96 5.66 -14.12
N ASP A 256 8.80 5.45 -13.08
CA ASP A 256 8.45 4.71 -11.86
C ASP A 256 7.86 5.59 -10.75
N ILE A 257 7.69 6.88 -11.00
CA ILE A 257 7.13 7.85 -10.05
C ILE A 257 5.71 8.22 -10.49
N VAL A 258 4.79 8.28 -9.54
CA VAL A 258 3.41 8.72 -9.76
C VAL A 258 3.16 9.99 -8.98
N LEU A 259 2.86 11.08 -9.67
CA LEU A 259 2.44 12.34 -9.07
C LEU A 259 0.91 12.39 -9.03
N ASN A 260 0.33 12.47 -7.85
CA ASN A 260 -1.10 12.67 -7.65
C ASN A 260 -1.39 14.15 -7.51
N MET A 261 -1.97 14.74 -8.55
CA MET A 261 -2.24 16.17 -8.61
C MET A 261 -3.45 16.52 -7.75
N ILE A 262 -3.27 17.43 -6.80
CA ILE A 262 -4.32 17.93 -5.92
C ILE A 262 -4.84 19.24 -6.47
N ASP A 263 -6.19 19.42 -6.50
CA ASP A 263 -6.90 20.67 -6.90
C ASP A 263 -6.60 21.15 -8.34
N THR A 264 -6.71 20.24 -9.30
CA THR A 264 -6.56 20.62 -10.73
C THR A 264 -7.74 21.46 -11.27
N ALA A 265 -8.89 21.47 -10.58
CA ALA A 265 -10.05 22.28 -10.96
C ALA A 265 -9.72 23.79 -10.97
N GLY A 266 -9.00 24.27 -9.96
CA GLY A 266 -8.48 25.65 -9.91
C GLY A 266 -7.46 25.98 -11.00
N ILE A 267 -6.90 24.95 -11.68
CA ILE A 267 -5.90 25.08 -12.74
C ILE A 267 -6.55 24.97 -14.14
N ARG A 268 -7.64 24.20 -14.29
CA ARG A 268 -8.31 23.92 -15.57
C ARG A 268 -9.36 24.95 -15.98
N GLU A 269 -10.02 25.63 -15.02
CA GLU A 269 -11.03 26.64 -15.32
C GLU A 269 -10.34 27.98 -15.66
N THR A 270 -10.33 28.31 -16.93
CA THR A 270 -9.93 29.61 -17.48
C THR A 270 -11.10 30.60 -17.40
N GLU A 271 -10.76 31.85 -17.04
CA GLU A 271 -11.49 33.11 -17.18
C GLU A 271 -12.31 33.64 -15.99
N ASP A 272 -11.66 34.59 -15.31
CA ASP A 272 -12.17 35.89 -14.82
C ASP A 272 -13.04 36.02 -13.55
N LYS A 273 -13.50 35.00 -12.83
CA LYS A 273 -14.33 35.32 -11.63
C LYS A 273 -14.11 34.47 -10.37
N ILE A 274 -13.29 33.40 -10.40
CA ILE A 274 -13.15 32.46 -9.26
C ILE A 274 -11.74 32.46 -8.68
N GLU A 275 -10.78 33.16 -9.27
CA GLU A 275 -9.35 33.07 -9.00
C GLU A 275 -8.95 33.50 -7.55
N HIS A 276 -9.65 34.50 -6.98
CA HIS A 276 -9.39 34.89 -5.58
C HIS A 276 -9.84 33.87 -4.52
N MET A 277 -10.80 32.98 -4.85
CA MET A 277 -11.18 31.87 -3.97
C MET A 277 -10.23 30.68 -4.12
N GLY A 278 -9.63 30.51 -5.32
CA GLY A 278 -8.66 29.45 -5.62
C GLY A 278 -7.37 29.57 -4.79
N VAL A 279 -6.82 30.78 -4.67
CA VAL A 279 -5.56 30.99 -3.90
C VAL A 279 -5.68 30.60 -2.43
N LYS A 280 -6.80 30.93 -1.77
CA LYS A 280 -7.00 30.54 -0.36
C LYS A 280 -7.22 29.02 -0.20
N LYS A 281 -7.83 28.36 -1.17
CA LYS A 281 -8.06 26.92 -1.16
C LYS A 281 -6.74 26.16 -1.43
N SER A 282 -5.97 26.60 -2.43
CA SER A 282 -4.65 26.03 -2.72
C SER A 282 -3.67 26.17 -1.54
N LEU A 283 -3.77 27.24 -0.76
CA LEU A 283 -2.94 27.45 0.43
C LEU A 283 -3.25 26.45 1.57
N SER A 284 -4.50 25.96 1.68
CA SER A 284 -4.86 24.93 2.67
C SER A 284 -4.43 23.52 2.26
N LEU A 285 -4.07 23.31 0.99
CA LEU A 285 -3.64 22.04 0.45
C LEU A 285 -2.11 21.85 0.49
N ILE A 286 -1.38 22.96 0.67
CA ILE A 286 0.09 22.92 0.82
C ILE A 286 0.51 22.03 1.99
N ASP A 287 -0.23 22.11 3.10
CA ASP A 287 0.09 21.35 4.33
C ASP A 287 -0.21 19.84 4.19
N GLN A 288 -0.90 19.43 3.13
CA GLN A 288 -1.27 18.04 2.86
C GLN A 288 -0.47 17.43 1.69
N ALA A 289 0.35 18.23 1.02
CA ALA A 289 1.12 17.79 -0.14
C ALA A 289 2.47 17.23 0.26
N ASP A 290 2.87 16.12 -0.39
CA ASP A 290 4.22 15.55 -0.28
C ASP A 290 5.24 16.35 -1.10
N LEU A 291 4.77 17.05 -2.15
CA LEU A 291 5.58 17.89 -3.03
C LEU A 291 4.82 19.16 -3.40
N VAL A 292 5.48 20.30 -3.24
CA VAL A 292 4.94 21.61 -3.62
C VAL A 292 5.73 22.17 -4.81
N LEU A 293 5.07 22.34 -5.97
CA LEU A 293 5.65 23.00 -7.13
C LEU A 293 5.29 24.50 -7.10
N VAL A 294 6.25 25.34 -6.73
CA VAL A 294 6.08 26.80 -6.65
C VAL A 294 6.44 27.43 -7.97
N VAL A 295 5.45 27.97 -8.71
CA VAL A 295 5.65 28.52 -10.04
C VAL A 295 5.72 30.05 -9.98
N LEU A 296 6.86 30.61 -10.39
CA LEU A 296 7.12 32.04 -10.50
C LEU A 296 7.21 32.45 -11.99
N ASP A 297 6.84 33.68 -12.29
CA ASP A 297 6.98 34.27 -13.65
C ASP A 297 8.37 34.92 -13.80
N GLY A 298 9.30 34.24 -14.49
CA GLY A 298 10.66 34.68 -14.69
C GLY A 298 10.80 36.00 -15.50
N SER A 299 9.74 36.36 -16.26
CA SER A 299 9.77 37.55 -17.14
C SER A 299 9.50 38.88 -16.42
N ARG A 300 9.24 38.90 -15.12
CA ARG A 300 8.95 40.09 -14.30
C ARG A 300 9.63 40.00 -12.94
N PRO A 301 9.86 41.13 -12.27
CA PRO A 301 10.41 41.16 -10.91
C PRO A 301 9.48 40.43 -9.91
N ILE A 302 10.07 39.91 -8.84
CA ILE A 302 9.34 39.29 -7.70
C ILE A 302 8.51 40.36 -6.99
N GLU A 303 7.23 40.08 -6.81
CA GLU A 303 6.28 40.91 -6.07
C GLU A 303 6.09 40.42 -4.63
N ALA A 304 5.37 41.20 -3.79
CA ALA A 304 5.14 40.87 -2.39
C ALA A 304 4.45 39.50 -2.19
N GLU A 305 3.47 39.19 -3.05
CA GLU A 305 2.74 37.91 -3.00
C GLU A 305 3.62 36.70 -3.37
N ASP A 306 4.58 36.88 -4.30
CA ASP A 306 5.55 35.84 -4.65
C ASP A 306 6.48 35.54 -3.46
N LYS A 307 6.87 36.59 -2.71
CA LYS A 307 7.68 36.45 -1.49
C LYS A 307 6.92 35.76 -0.38
N GLU A 308 5.67 36.15 -0.13
CA GLU A 308 4.79 35.50 0.85
C GLU A 308 4.62 34.01 0.57
N LEU A 309 4.47 33.64 -0.70
CA LEU A 309 4.35 32.25 -1.13
C LEU A 309 5.65 31.47 -0.87
N LEU A 310 6.81 32.08 -1.18
CA LEU A 310 8.13 31.48 -0.92
C LEU A 310 8.36 31.31 0.59
N GLU A 311 8.02 32.30 1.41
CA GLU A 311 8.13 32.22 2.87
C GLU A 311 7.22 31.13 3.44
N ARG A 312 5.97 31.05 2.97
CA ARG A 312 5.00 30.08 3.45
C ARG A 312 5.36 28.62 3.08
N THR A 313 6.07 28.42 1.99
CA THR A 313 6.52 27.10 1.56
C THR A 313 7.93 26.75 2.04
N GLU A 314 8.55 27.63 2.83
CA GLU A 314 9.87 27.39 3.42
C GLU A 314 9.81 26.22 4.42
N GLY A 315 10.79 25.32 4.34
CA GLY A 315 10.83 24.10 5.19
C GLY A 315 9.94 22.95 4.74
N LEU A 316 9.12 23.13 3.69
CA LEU A 316 8.39 22.04 3.05
C LEU A 316 9.23 21.41 1.92
N ASN A 317 8.85 20.21 1.51
CA ASN A 317 9.41 19.61 0.32
C ASN A 317 8.87 20.35 -0.91
N ARG A 318 9.66 21.30 -1.44
CA ARG A 318 9.25 22.19 -2.53
C ARG A 318 10.28 22.28 -3.63
N ILE A 319 9.81 22.43 -4.86
CA ILE A 319 10.61 22.79 -6.02
C ILE A 319 10.14 24.17 -6.51
N VAL A 320 11.05 25.13 -6.54
CA VAL A 320 10.81 26.48 -7.08
C VAL A 320 11.07 26.48 -8.58
N LEU A 321 10.05 26.85 -9.37
CA LEU A 321 10.07 26.86 -10.83
C LEU A 321 10.01 28.30 -11.35
N ILE A 322 11.02 28.71 -12.10
CA ILE A 322 11.08 29.99 -12.79
C ILE A 322 10.59 29.77 -14.22
N ASN A 323 9.30 29.99 -14.43
CA ASN A 323 8.65 29.76 -15.71
C ASN A 323 8.77 30.96 -16.67
N LYS A 324 8.49 30.71 -17.93
CA LYS A 324 8.57 31.67 -19.07
C LYS A 324 10.02 32.08 -19.39
N SER A 325 10.95 31.13 -19.23
CA SER A 325 12.36 31.35 -19.61
C SER A 325 12.55 31.74 -21.08
N ASP A 326 11.59 31.42 -21.95
CA ASP A 326 11.49 31.83 -23.36
C ASP A 326 11.41 33.36 -23.54
N LYS A 327 10.95 34.08 -22.51
CA LYS A 327 10.84 35.55 -22.54
C LYS A 327 12.04 36.30 -21.88
N GLY A 328 13.04 35.55 -21.45
CA GLY A 328 14.15 36.07 -20.65
C GLY A 328 13.84 35.96 -19.14
N CYS A 329 14.89 36.03 -18.33
CA CYS A 329 14.81 35.94 -16.88
C CYS A 329 15.24 37.24 -16.22
N VAL A 330 14.37 37.81 -15.39
CA VAL A 330 14.63 39.07 -14.63
C VAL A 330 14.73 38.75 -13.13
N ILE A 331 14.36 37.53 -12.71
CA ILE A 331 14.35 37.13 -11.31
C ILE A 331 15.72 36.62 -10.90
N ASP A 332 16.21 37.13 -9.76
CA ASP A 332 17.41 36.64 -9.06
C ASP A 332 16.95 35.79 -7.85
N THR A 333 16.55 34.55 -8.10
CA THR A 333 16.08 33.59 -7.08
C THR A 333 16.54 32.20 -7.51
N GLU A 334 16.95 31.39 -6.54
CA GLU A 334 17.28 30.01 -6.79
C GLU A 334 16.03 29.23 -7.22
N GLY A 335 16.11 28.45 -8.30
CA GLY A 335 15.05 27.65 -8.82
C GLY A 335 15.35 27.05 -10.20
N ILE A 336 14.52 26.11 -10.63
CA ILE A 336 14.65 25.47 -11.95
C ILE A 336 14.01 26.36 -13.00
N HIS A 337 14.76 26.69 -14.05
CA HIS A 337 14.28 27.49 -15.17
C HIS A 337 13.51 26.58 -16.16
N ILE A 338 12.23 26.91 -16.39
CA ILE A 338 11.38 26.16 -17.33
C ILE A 338 10.70 27.08 -18.34
N SER A 339 10.27 26.51 -19.46
CA SER A 339 9.29 27.09 -20.34
C SER A 339 8.17 26.08 -20.56
N ALA A 340 7.15 26.16 -19.73
CA ALA A 340 5.98 25.24 -19.82
C ALA A 340 5.24 25.36 -21.14
N LYS A 341 5.31 26.52 -21.81
CA LYS A 341 4.69 26.75 -23.14
C LYS A 341 5.44 26.03 -24.26
N GLU A 342 6.76 25.94 -24.16
CA GLU A 342 7.64 25.30 -25.16
C GLU A 342 7.99 23.87 -24.80
N ASN A 343 7.33 23.33 -23.76
CA ASN A 343 7.59 21.98 -23.19
C ASN A 343 9.04 21.77 -22.74
N HIS A 344 9.73 22.82 -22.33
CA HIS A 344 11.09 22.71 -21.77
C HIS A 344 10.99 22.52 -20.25
N ILE A 345 10.72 21.27 -19.83
CA ILE A 345 10.54 20.86 -18.42
C ILE A 345 11.46 19.68 -18.02
N ASP A 346 12.40 19.28 -18.88
CA ASP A 346 13.26 18.12 -18.66
C ASP A 346 14.04 18.18 -17.35
N GLU A 347 14.55 19.38 -16.98
CA GLU A 347 15.29 19.58 -15.73
C GLU A 347 14.41 19.37 -14.50
N LEU A 348 13.16 19.82 -14.54
CA LEU A 348 12.18 19.55 -13.49
C LEU A 348 11.91 18.05 -13.36
N ILE A 349 11.68 17.37 -14.49
CA ILE A 349 11.42 15.92 -14.50
C ILE A 349 12.62 15.16 -13.92
N GLN A 350 13.84 15.56 -14.30
CA GLN A 350 15.05 14.91 -13.78
C GLN A 350 15.21 15.18 -12.28
N HIS A 351 14.95 16.39 -11.82
CA HIS A 351 15.02 16.74 -10.40
C HIS A 351 14.04 15.93 -9.56
N ILE A 352 12.77 15.79 -10.02
CA ILE A 352 11.77 14.94 -9.35
C ILE A 352 12.24 13.48 -9.32
N LYS A 353 12.82 12.97 -10.42
CA LYS A 353 13.35 11.60 -10.48
C LYS A 353 14.49 11.39 -9.48
N ASP A 354 15.39 12.31 -9.38
CA ASP A 354 16.55 12.20 -8.49
C ASP A 354 16.14 12.30 -7.01
N GLU A 355 15.16 13.14 -6.70
CA GLU A 355 14.65 13.33 -5.35
C GLU A 355 13.84 12.11 -4.84
N PHE A 356 13.06 11.51 -5.72
CA PHE A 356 12.19 10.35 -5.39
C PHE A 356 12.73 9.03 -5.96
N ASP A 357 14.06 8.89 -6.13
CA ASP A 357 14.65 7.61 -6.52
C ASP A 357 14.78 6.66 -5.33
N PHE A 358 13.83 5.75 -5.23
CA PHE A 358 13.85 4.68 -4.23
C PHE A 358 14.47 3.37 -4.76
N SER A 359 15.08 3.39 -5.96
CA SER A 359 15.60 2.18 -6.64
C SER A 359 16.68 1.47 -5.82
N ALA A 360 17.53 2.22 -5.14
CA ALA A 360 18.58 1.66 -4.28
C ALA A 360 17.99 0.80 -3.15
N ILE A 361 16.88 1.24 -2.55
CA ILE A 361 16.20 0.54 -1.45
C ILE A 361 15.36 -0.62 -2.01
N THR A 362 14.59 -0.39 -3.08
CA THR A 362 13.71 -1.41 -3.66
C THR A 362 14.46 -2.57 -4.31
N ASN A 363 15.66 -2.33 -4.84
CA ASN A 363 16.52 -3.37 -5.41
C ASN A 363 17.43 -4.06 -4.37
N SER A 364 17.62 -3.48 -3.18
CA SER A 364 18.39 -4.09 -2.10
C SER A 364 17.62 -5.24 -1.44
N GLN A 365 18.32 -6.04 -0.63
CA GLN A 365 17.66 -7.00 0.29
C GLN A 365 17.20 -6.35 1.60
N ALA A 366 17.31 -5.03 1.71
CA ALA A 366 16.91 -4.31 2.90
C ALA A 366 15.40 -4.48 3.15
N GLN A 367 15.06 -4.72 4.41
CA GLN A 367 13.67 -4.77 4.85
C GLN A 367 13.16 -3.34 4.99
N VAL A 368 11.98 -3.09 4.44
CA VAL A 368 11.26 -1.82 4.52
C VAL A 368 9.76 -2.08 4.64
N LEU A 369 9.05 -1.21 5.31
CA LEU A 369 7.60 -1.23 5.46
C LEU A 369 7.01 -0.17 4.52
N ALA A 370 6.18 -0.60 3.59
CA ALA A 370 5.47 0.32 2.68
C ALA A 370 4.02 0.59 3.14
N ASN A 371 3.53 -0.15 4.13
CA ASN A 371 2.18 -0.01 4.65
C ASN A 371 2.18 0.85 5.92
N GLN A 372 1.39 1.94 5.90
CA GLN A 372 1.32 2.90 7.00
C GLN A 372 0.87 2.27 8.33
N ARG A 373 -0.05 1.29 8.30
CA ARG A 373 -0.46 0.54 9.50
C ARG A 373 0.73 -0.18 10.14
N GLN A 374 1.55 -0.85 9.32
CA GLN A 374 2.73 -1.59 9.79
C GLN A 374 3.78 -0.64 10.38
N VAL A 375 4.01 0.51 9.74
CA VAL A 375 4.92 1.55 10.23
C VAL A 375 4.44 2.07 11.58
N GLN A 376 3.17 2.46 11.72
CA GLN A 376 2.60 2.96 12.98
C GLN A 376 2.68 1.94 14.12
N LEU A 377 2.46 0.66 13.84
CA LEU A 377 2.58 -0.40 14.85
C LEU A 377 4.04 -0.63 15.26
N LEU A 378 4.98 -0.58 14.32
CA LEU A 378 6.40 -0.69 14.64
C LEU A 378 6.90 0.53 15.42
N GLU A 379 6.42 1.74 15.11
CA GLU A 379 6.69 2.95 15.90
C GLU A 379 6.19 2.80 17.34
N LYS A 380 4.96 2.32 17.55
CA LYS A 380 4.44 2.06 18.90
C LYS A 380 5.27 1.00 19.62
N ALA A 381 5.65 -0.08 18.93
CA ALA A 381 6.51 -1.10 19.51
C ALA A 381 7.87 -0.54 19.95
N SER A 382 8.51 0.29 19.10
CA SER A 382 9.78 0.97 19.42
C SER A 382 9.62 1.96 20.58
N GLN A 383 8.51 2.71 20.65
CA GLN A 383 8.21 3.62 21.74
C GLN A 383 8.03 2.89 23.08
N SER A 384 7.23 1.81 23.13
CA SER A 384 7.07 1.00 24.34
C SER A 384 8.40 0.40 24.81
N LEU A 385 9.20 -0.12 23.86
CA LEU A 385 10.54 -0.62 24.17
C LEU A 385 11.47 0.48 24.70
N ASN A 386 11.34 1.71 24.19
CA ASN A 386 12.10 2.86 24.69
C ASN A 386 11.73 3.21 26.12
N VAL A 387 10.44 3.15 26.50
CA VAL A 387 9.98 3.36 27.87
C VAL A 387 10.59 2.33 28.79
N ALA A 388 10.60 1.06 28.38
CA ALA A 388 11.25 -0.03 29.13
C ALA A 388 12.76 0.20 29.28
N ILE A 389 13.47 0.64 28.24
CA ILE A 389 14.91 0.95 28.27
C ILE A 389 15.17 2.09 29.27
N GLN A 390 14.40 3.18 29.19
CA GLN A 390 14.56 4.30 30.13
C GLN A 390 14.32 3.89 31.57
N ALA A 391 13.31 3.04 31.83
CA ALA A 391 13.05 2.48 33.15
C ALA A 391 14.20 1.60 33.65
N MET A 392 14.87 0.83 32.75
CA MET A 392 16.08 0.08 33.07
C MET A 392 17.25 1.00 33.48
N GLU A 393 17.45 2.09 32.73
CA GLU A 393 18.50 3.10 33.02
C GLU A 393 18.24 3.83 34.35
N ASP A 394 16.99 4.09 34.67
CA ASP A 394 16.57 4.74 35.93
C ASP A 394 16.59 3.77 37.13
N GLY A 395 16.93 2.48 36.91
CA GLY A 395 17.01 1.48 37.97
C GLY A 395 15.66 1.05 38.53
N ILE A 396 14.59 1.15 37.74
CA ILE A 396 13.25 0.68 38.12
C ILE A 396 13.25 -0.85 38.21
N PRO A 397 12.56 -1.43 39.21
CA PRO A 397 12.47 -2.89 39.34
C PRO A 397 11.93 -3.57 38.06
N THR A 398 12.53 -4.73 37.71
CA THR A 398 12.25 -5.41 36.45
C THR A 398 10.81 -5.92 36.29
N ASP A 399 10.13 -6.20 37.41
CA ASP A 399 8.70 -6.57 37.46
C ASP A 399 7.76 -5.47 36.96
N LEU A 400 8.15 -4.22 37.11
CA LEU A 400 7.38 -3.07 36.59
C LEU A 400 7.66 -2.82 35.10
N ILE A 401 8.86 -3.14 34.64
CA ILE A 401 9.31 -2.93 33.25
C ILE A 401 8.67 -3.93 32.28
N VAL A 402 8.32 -5.12 32.76
CA VAL A 402 7.81 -6.20 31.91
C VAL A 402 6.54 -5.82 31.14
N THR A 403 5.71 -4.94 31.70
CA THR A 403 4.48 -4.46 31.05
C THR A 403 4.78 -3.71 29.75
N ASP A 404 5.76 -2.81 29.76
CA ASP A 404 6.14 -2.05 28.56
C ASP A 404 6.75 -2.95 27.47
N LEU A 405 7.48 -4.00 27.89
CA LEU A 405 8.00 -5.01 26.97
C LEU A 405 6.86 -5.82 26.32
N TYR A 406 5.84 -6.19 27.11
CA TYR A 406 4.64 -6.86 26.57
C TYR A 406 3.88 -5.95 25.60
N ASP A 407 3.71 -4.67 25.90
CA ASP A 407 3.08 -3.72 25.00
C ASP A 407 3.84 -3.62 23.67
N SER A 408 5.16 -3.60 23.71
CA SER A 408 6.01 -3.67 22.50
C SER A 408 5.76 -4.98 21.72
N TRP A 409 5.71 -6.12 22.40
CA TRP A 409 5.51 -7.43 21.79
C TRP A 409 4.10 -7.58 21.18
N GLU A 410 3.06 -7.08 21.84
CA GLU A 410 1.69 -7.08 21.32
C GLU A 410 1.56 -6.24 20.04
N ASN A 411 2.19 -5.07 19.97
CA ASN A 411 2.24 -4.26 18.76
C ASN A 411 2.92 -5.00 17.59
N LEU A 412 4.01 -5.75 17.85
CA LEU A 412 4.66 -6.58 16.83
C LEU A 412 3.74 -7.73 16.35
N LYS A 413 2.99 -8.37 17.25
CA LYS A 413 2.00 -9.40 16.91
C LYS A 413 0.88 -8.85 16.02
N GLU A 414 0.43 -7.63 16.31
CA GLU A 414 -0.64 -6.99 15.56
C GLU A 414 -0.22 -6.69 14.10
N ILE A 415 1.08 -6.45 13.83
CA ILE A 415 1.59 -6.32 12.46
C ILE A 415 1.24 -7.57 11.63
N LEU A 416 1.42 -8.76 12.19
CA LEU A 416 1.14 -10.04 11.53
C LEU A 416 -0.34 -10.46 11.63
N GLY A 417 -1.14 -9.75 12.43
CA GLY A 417 -2.55 -10.04 12.65
C GLY A 417 -2.82 -11.19 13.63
N GLU A 418 -1.85 -11.58 14.47
CA GLU A 418 -1.98 -12.75 15.37
C GLU A 418 -3.07 -12.59 16.43
N GLN A 419 -3.47 -11.35 16.73
CA GLN A 419 -4.58 -11.03 17.66
C GLN A 419 -5.51 -9.97 17.08
N ALA A 420 -5.57 -9.84 15.76
CA ALA A 420 -6.40 -8.85 15.11
C ALA A 420 -7.88 -9.06 15.47
N LYS A 421 -8.52 -8.01 15.94
CA LYS A 421 -9.95 -8.02 16.25
C LYS A 421 -10.75 -8.23 14.95
N GLU A 422 -11.89 -8.91 15.07
CA GLU A 422 -12.74 -9.26 13.92
C GLU A 422 -13.19 -8.01 13.14
N ASP A 423 -13.53 -6.93 13.84
CA ASP A 423 -13.92 -5.65 13.23
C ASP A 423 -12.79 -5.05 12.37
N LEU A 424 -11.53 -5.15 12.83
CA LEU A 424 -10.36 -4.67 12.07
C LEU A 424 -10.15 -5.50 10.80
N LEU A 425 -10.26 -6.82 10.92
CA LEU A 425 -10.15 -7.73 9.77
C LEU A 425 -11.25 -7.45 8.74
N ASP A 426 -12.49 -7.24 9.20
CA ASP A 426 -13.61 -6.90 8.33
C ASP A 426 -13.39 -5.59 7.59
N GLU A 427 -12.88 -4.55 8.26
CA GLU A 427 -12.58 -3.27 7.62
C GLU A 427 -11.43 -3.38 6.61
N LEU A 428 -10.37 -4.10 6.94
CA LEU A 428 -9.22 -4.31 6.05
C LEU A 428 -9.64 -5.07 4.79
N PHE A 429 -10.33 -6.21 4.94
CA PHE A 429 -10.71 -7.05 3.80
C PHE A 429 -11.82 -6.44 2.94
N LYS A 430 -12.66 -5.55 3.46
CA LYS A 430 -13.60 -4.76 2.65
C LYS A 430 -12.94 -3.90 1.58
N ARG A 431 -11.68 -3.53 1.76
CA ARG A 431 -10.91 -2.75 0.78
C ARG A 431 -10.35 -3.61 -0.36
N PHE A 432 -10.41 -4.94 -0.23
CA PHE A 432 -9.91 -5.87 -1.24
C PHE A 432 -10.94 -6.08 -2.36
N CYS A 433 -10.48 -6.51 -3.54
CA CYS A 433 -11.34 -6.82 -4.65
C CYS A 433 -12.24 -8.04 -4.37
N ILE A 434 -13.45 -8.05 -4.94
CA ILE A 434 -14.30 -9.26 -4.96
C ILE A 434 -13.57 -10.34 -5.75
N GLY A 435 -13.52 -11.57 -5.22
CA GLY A 435 -12.85 -12.70 -5.87
C GLY A 435 -11.39 -12.90 -5.44
N LYS A 436 -10.93 -12.07 -4.49
CA LYS A 436 -9.62 -12.17 -3.84
C LYS A 436 -9.76 -12.38 -2.33
#